data_19c36e17c65d0854ca6df22191c992d1
#
_entry.id   19c36e17c65d0854ca6df22191c992d1
#
_cell.length_a   1.000
_cell.length_b   1.000
_cell.length_c   1.000
_cell.angle_alpha   90.00
_cell.angle_beta   90.00
_cell.angle_gamma   90.00
#
_symmetry.space_group_name_H-M   'P 1'
#
loop_
_entity.id
_entity.type
_entity.pdbx_description
1 polymer ?
#
loop_
_entity_poly.entity_id
_entity_poly.type
_entity_poly.pdbx_seq_one_letter_code
_entity_poly.pdbx_strand_id
1 'polypeptide(L)'
;NRRPFLKKTRIPTVTMDTLHMGAVVTVYSRQLKIVEYGDAHTENAFSLARQSTLCVVKPGAVHLAGKVINAAQRSGFAVARVKMASLSRDDAADLIRSSSSSDPSGVAAELATGPSVGVALVGDNAVDSFKRLVETELVPALGDCVWCADSAADADAKTSAYFAKPASSRLSNTSLAIVKPSAIANLGLVMDAVCDAGFAMTGAASFTLDRVDAVEFLEVYKGVVPEFAAMVDELTSGAFVAMEVARSEDGGSGGENGVVEALREACGPADPEIARVLRPQSVRAKFGFDKVRNAVHCTDLPEDGELETHYFFKILQA
;
A
#
# COMPACT_ATOMS: atom_id res chain seq x y z
N ASN A 1 2.24 -20.73 -34.13
CA ASN A 1 3.69 -20.74 -33.77
C ASN A 1 3.86 -20.19 -32.38
N ARG A 2 3.75 -21.05 -31.36
CA ARG A 2 4.07 -20.67 -29.96
C ARG A 2 5.59 -20.66 -29.82
N ARG A 3 6.22 -19.52 -30.13
CA ARG A 3 7.63 -19.33 -29.78
C ARG A 3 7.73 -19.07 -28.29
N PRO A 4 8.64 -19.73 -27.55
CA PRO A 4 8.84 -19.44 -26.13
C PRO A 4 9.27 -17.98 -25.97
N PHE A 5 8.56 -17.22 -25.13
CA PHE A 5 8.86 -15.82 -24.84
C PHE A 5 10.19 -15.68 -24.06
N LEU A 6 10.43 -16.61 -23.14
CA LEU A 6 11.65 -16.67 -22.34
C LEU A 6 12.10 -18.13 -22.18
N LYS A 7 13.41 -18.34 -22.09
CA LYS A 7 13.96 -19.60 -21.58
C LYS A 7 13.64 -19.72 -20.09
N LYS A 8 13.58 -20.95 -19.56
CA LYS A 8 13.39 -21.18 -18.14
C LYS A 8 14.46 -20.45 -17.34
N THR A 9 14.05 -19.38 -16.65
CA THR A 9 14.93 -18.49 -15.89
C THR A 9 14.26 -18.20 -14.55
N ARG A 10 15.05 -18.19 -13.48
CA ARG A 10 14.57 -17.80 -12.16
C ARG A 10 14.48 -16.26 -12.10
N ILE A 11 13.30 -15.74 -11.77
CA ILE A 11 13.05 -14.32 -11.52
C ILE A 11 12.82 -14.17 -10.00
N PRO A 12 13.79 -13.64 -9.25
CA PRO A 12 13.71 -13.58 -7.77
C PRO A 12 12.50 -12.82 -7.24
N THR A 13 12.01 -11.83 -7.99
CA THR A 13 10.85 -10.99 -7.62
C THR A 13 9.51 -11.64 -7.89
N VAL A 14 9.47 -12.75 -8.64
CA VAL A 14 8.25 -13.52 -8.92
C VAL A 14 8.19 -14.69 -7.97
N THR A 15 7.33 -14.61 -6.99
CA THR A 15 7.07 -15.66 -5.99
C THR A 15 5.67 -16.21 -6.18
N MET A 16 5.34 -17.32 -5.51
CA MET A 16 3.99 -17.88 -5.54
C MET A 16 2.94 -16.87 -5.08
N ASP A 17 3.33 -15.97 -4.16
CA ASP A 17 2.45 -14.93 -3.61
C ASP A 17 2.10 -13.83 -4.62
N THR A 18 2.96 -13.63 -5.61
CA THR A 18 2.74 -12.65 -6.69
C THR A 18 2.01 -13.24 -7.90
N LEU A 19 1.74 -14.56 -7.92
CA LEU A 19 1.11 -15.25 -9.04
C LEU A 19 -0.40 -15.45 -8.82
N HIS A 20 -1.17 -14.36 -8.74
CA HIS A 20 -2.63 -14.41 -8.66
C HIS A 20 -3.30 -13.67 -9.84
N MET A 21 -4.57 -13.95 -10.09
CA MET A 21 -5.34 -13.29 -11.15
C MET A 21 -5.34 -11.78 -10.97
N GLY A 22 -5.05 -11.07 -12.05
CA GLY A 22 -4.97 -9.60 -12.05
C GLY A 22 -3.63 -9.03 -11.55
N ALA A 23 -2.74 -9.86 -10.97
CA ALA A 23 -1.42 -9.41 -10.56
C ALA A 23 -0.57 -8.92 -11.75
N VAL A 24 0.24 -7.92 -11.51
CA VAL A 24 1.24 -7.43 -12.48
C VAL A 24 2.62 -7.82 -11.97
N VAL A 25 3.30 -8.67 -12.70
CA VAL A 25 4.67 -9.11 -12.39
C VAL A 25 5.65 -8.51 -13.38
N THR A 26 6.78 -8.01 -12.89
CA THR A 26 7.83 -7.47 -13.74
C THR A 26 8.85 -8.56 -14.05
N VAL A 27 9.00 -8.86 -15.34
CA VAL A 27 9.96 -9.83 -15.84
C VAL A 27 10.91 -9.11 -16.80
N TYR A 28 12.14 -8.90 -16.39
CA TYR A 28 13.09 -8.00 -17.05
C TYR A 28 12.46 -6.63 -17.34
N SER A 29 12.44 -5.70 -17.52
CA SER A 29 11.82 -4.40 -17.84
C SER A 29 10.43 -4.49 -18.51
N ARG A 30 9.70 -5.61 -18.36
CA ARG A 30 8.35 -5.78 -18.91
C ARG A 30 7.37 -6.14 -17.80
N GLN A 31 6.28 -5.41 -17.75
CA GLN A 31 5.15 -5.71 -16.88
C GLN A 31 4.24 -6.73 -17.57
N LEU A 32 3.97 -7.83 -16.90
CA LEU A 32 3.09 -8.89 -17.36
C LEU A 32 1.91 -9.00 -16.40
N LYS A 33 0.71 -8.71 -16.89
CA LYS A 33 -0.52 -8.92 -16.12
C LYS A 33 -0.96 -10.37 -16.26
N ILE A 34 -1.26 -11.01 -15.14
CA ILE A 34 -1.83 -12.36 -15.12
C ILE A 34 -3.31 -12.24 -15.43
N VAL A 35 -3.74 -12.75 -16.58
CA VAL A 35 -5.11 -12.61 -17.08
C VAL A 35 -5.89 -13.91 -17.06
N GLU A 36 -5.22 -15.07 -17.11
CA GLU A 36 -5.83 -16.40 -17.05
C GLU A 36 -4.82 -17.45 -16.61
N TYR A 37 -5.30 -18.57 -16.08
CA TYR A 37 -4.49 -19.75 -15.81
C TYR A 37 -4.23 -20.54 -17.10
N GLY A 38 -3.05 -21.16 -17.22
CA GLY A 38 -2.66 -21.89 -18.42
C GLY A 38 -3.37 -23.22 -18.62
N ASP A 39 -3.91 -23.80 -17.54
CA ASP A 39 -4.64 -25.06 -17.51
C ASP A 39 -5.54 -25.16 -16.27
N ALA A 40 -6.53 -26.07 -16.33
CA ALA A 40 -7.48 -26.30 -15.25
C ALA A 40 -6.84 -26.83 -13.96
N HIS A 41 -5.68 -27.50 -14.03
CA HIS A 41 -4.97 -27.97 -12.84
C HIS A 41 -4.38 -26.77 -12.09
N THR A 42 -3.74 -25.86 -12.80
CA THR A 42 -3.20 -24.62 -12.24
C THR A 42 -4.34 -23.74 -11.72
N GLU A 43 -5.44 -23.60 -12.47
CA GLU A 43 -6.64 -22.90 -12.03
C GLU A 43 -7.18 -23.46 -10.71
N ASN A 44 -7.38 -24.76 -10.62
CA ASN A 44 -7.85 -25.42 -9.40
C ASN A 44 -6.85 -25.26 -8.24
N ALA A 45 -5.55 -25.42 -8.50
CA ALA A 45 -4.52 -25.32 -7.47
C ALA A 45 -4.43 -23.88 -6.89
N PHE A 46 -4.61 -22.86 -7.73
CA PHE A 46 -4.47 -21.47 -7.31
C PHE A 46 -5.80 -20.78 -6.95
N SER A 47 -6.91 -21.13 -7.61
CA SER A 47 -8.22 -20.53 -7.31
C SER A 47 -8.86 -21.11 -6.04
N LEU A 48 -8.61 -22.39 -5.74
CA LEU A 48 -9.08 -23.01 -4.49
C LEU A 48 -8.21 -22.67 -3.28
N ALA A 49 -6.92 -22.36 -3.49
CA ALA A 49 -5.99 -22.06 -2.41
C ALA A 49 -5.92 -20.57 -2.05
N ARG A 50 -6.16 -19.66 -2.99
CA ARG A 50 -6.03 -18.21 -2.73
C ARG A 50 -7.25 -17.43 -3.16
N GLN A 51 -7.98 -16.97 -2.18
CA GLN A 51 -9.12 -16.06 -2.32
C GLN A 51 -8.67 -14.62 -2.07
N SER A 52 -9.41 -13.67 -2.64
CA SER A 52 -9.30 -12.26 -2.26
C SER A 52 -10.39 -11.87 -1.26
N THR A 53 -10.09 -10.90 -0.41
CA THR A 53 -11.07 -10.25 0.44
C THR A 53 -10.80 -8.75 0.52
N LEU A 54 -11.84 -7.98 0.82
CA LEU A 54 -11.76 -6.55 1.07
C LEU A 54 -11.85 -6.28 2.57
N CYS A 55 -10.86 -5.57 3.08
CA CYS A 55 -10.87 -4.92 4.37
C CYS A 55 -10.97 -3.41 4.17
N VAL A 56 -11.83 -2.74 4.88
CA VAL A 56 -11.94 -1.27 4.90
C VAL A 56 -11.72 -0.78 6.32
N VAL A 57 -10.62 -0.08 6.56
CA VAL A 57 -10.37 0.62 7.81
C VAL A 57 -11.23 1.87 7.83
N LYS A 58 -12.06 2.01 8.85
CA LYS A 58 -13.07 3.05 8.98
C LYS A 58 -12.46 4.46 9.09
N PRO A 59 -13.17 5.53 8.72
CA PRO A 59 -12.64 6.90 8.71
C PRO A 59 -12.00 7.34 10.05
N GLY A 60 -12.66 7.08 11.17
CA GLY A 60 -12.13 7.42 12.50
C GLY A 60 -10.88 6.63 12.93
N ALA A 61 -10.54 5.57 12.20
CA ALA A 61 -9.47 4.64 12.53
C ALA A 61 -8.33 4.60 11.49
N VAL A 62 -8.27 5.53 10.56
CA VAL A 62 -7.26 5.56 9.47
C VAL A 62 -5.82 5.45 10.01
N HIS A 63 -5.54 6.05 11.16
CA HIS A 63 -4.24 5.97 11.84
C HIS A 63 -3.86 4.54 12.29
N LEU A 64 -4.82 3.61 12.34
CA LEU A 64 -4.60 2.21 12.67
C LEU A 64 -4.37 1.32 11.43
N ALA A 65 -4.41 1.89 10.22
CA ALA A 65 -4.29 1.12 8.97
C ALA A 65 -3.02 0.27 8.93
N GLY A 66 -1.88 0.79 9.38
CA GLY A 66 -0.64 0.05 9.48
C GLY A 66 -0.76 -1.18 10.39
N LYS A 67 -1.39 -1.03 11.57
CA LYS A 67 -1.59 -2.14 12.53
C LYS A 67 -2.48 -3.23 11.94
N VAL A 68 -3.56 -2.84 11.25
CA VAL A 68 -4.46 -3.78 10.57
C VAL A 68 -3.71 -4.55 9.46
N ILE A 69 -2.97 -3.83 8.61
CA ILE A 69 -2.17 -4.44 7.54
C ILE A 69 -1.10 -5.37 8.13
N ASN A 70 -0.39 -4.95 9.17
CA ASN A 70 0.64 -5.77 9.82
C ASN A 70 0.04 -7.06 10.42
N ALA A 71 -1.10 -6.98 11.08
CA ALA A 71 -1.79 -8.17 11.59
C ALA A 71 -2.17 -9.13 10.45
N ALA A 72 -2.70 -8.62 9.34
CA ALA A 72 -2.99 -9.41 8.14
C ALA A 72 -1.72 -10.07 7.57
N GLN A 73 -0.63 -9.30 7.39
CA GLN A 73 0.64 -9.83 6.87
C GLN A 73 1.23 -10.91 7.77
N ARG A 74 1.21 -10.74 9.09
CA ARG A 74 1.65 -11.77 10.06
C ARG A 74 0.80 -13.04 10.01
N SER A 75 -0.48 -12.91 9.66
CA SER A 75 -1.42 -14.03 9.50
C SER A 75 -1.35 -14.68 8.12
N GLY A 76 -0.35 -14.33 7.29
CA GLY A 76 -0.09 -14.96 6.00
C GLY A 76 -0.84 -14.35 4.82
N PHE A 77 -1.53 -13.22 5.00
CA PHE A 77 -2.14 -12.51 3.89
C PHE A 77 -1.11 -11.71 3.10
N ALA A 78 -1.21 -11.77 1.77
CA ALA A 78 -0.54 -10.84 0.88
C ALA A 78 -1.43 -9.60 0.67
N VAL A 79 -0.82 -8.42 0.71
CA VAL A 79 -1.49 -7.15 0.38
C VAL A 79 -1.42 -6.98 -1.13
N ALA A 80 -2.56 -7.09 -1.81
CA ALA A 80 -2.63 -6.92 -3.25
C ALA A 80 -2.77 -5.44 -3.65
N ARG A 81 -3.59 -4.69 -2.92
CA ARG A 81 -3.82 -3.26 -3.18
C ARG A 81 -4.17 -2.51 -1.90
N VAL A 82 -3.77 -1.27 -1.83
CA VAL A 82 -4.19 -0.30 -0.80
C VAL A 82 -4.72 0.95 -1.52
N LYS A 83 -5.79 1.52 -1.02
CA LYS A 83 -6.28 2.83 -1.44
C LYS A 83 -7.01 3.53 -0.31
N MET A 84 -6.68 4.78 -0.07
CA MET A 84 -7.48 5.68 0.78
C MET A 84 -8.49 6.41 -0.11
N ALA A 85 -9.77 6.32 0.22
CA ALA A 85 -10.84 6.94 -0.55
C ALA A 85 -11.97 7.42 0.36
N SER A 86 -12.67 8.47 -0.07
CA SER A 86 -13.90 8.93 0.56
C SER A 86 -15.10 8.33 -0.16
N LEU A 87 -16.03 7.75 0.58
CA LEU A 87 -17.26 7.21 0.04
C LEU A 87 -18.40 8.20 0.20
N SER A 88 -19.24 8.33 -0.83
CA SER A 88 -20.53 8.96 -0.67
C SER A 88 -21.47 8.07 0.17
N ARG A 89 -22.59 8.60 0.64
CA ARG A 89 -23.59 7.81 1.37
C ARG A 89 -24.13 6.65 0.53
N ASP A 90 -24.32 6.87 -0.76
CA ASP A 90 -24.81 5.85 -1.67
C ASP A 90 -23.75 4.77 -1.92
N ASP A 91 -22.48 5.17 -2.11
CA ASP A 91 -21.37 4.24 -2.26
C ASP A 91 -21.17 3.38 -1.01
N ALA A 92 -21.26 3.99 0.18
CA ALA A 92 -21.15 3.28 1.44
C ALA A 92 -22.33 2.30 1.64
N ALA A 93 -23.56 2.72 1.30
CA ALA A 93 -24.73 1.86 1.36
C ALA A 93 -24.62 0.67 0.39
N ASP A 94 -24.09 0.89 -0.83
CA ASP A 94 -23.86 -0.17 -1.80
C ASP A 94 -22.76 -1.14 -1.35
N LEU A 95 -21.71 -0.63 -0.73
CA LEU A 95 -20.62 -1.44 -0.16
C LEU A 95 -21.13 -2.36 0.95
N ILE A 96 -22.05 -1.87 1.81
CA ILE A 96 -22.60 -2.63 2.93
C ILE A 96 -23.78 -3.51 2.51
N ARG A 97 -24.34 -3.32 1.32
CA ARG A 97 -25.44 -4.15 0.80
C ARG A 97 -25.01 -5.62 0.84
N SER A 98 -25.86 -6.48 1.37
CA SER A 98 -25.59 -7.91 1.64
C SER A 98 -24.66 -8.17 2.83
N SER A 99 -24.30 -7.15 3.63
CA SER A 99 -23.51 -7.38 4.84
C SER A 99 -24.33 -8.09 5.91
N SER A 100 -23.66 -8.99 6.64
CA SER A 100 -24.23 -9.69 7.83
C SER A 100 -24.23 -8.82 9.09
N SER A 101 -23.87 -7.53 8.97
CA SER A 101 -23.88 -6.59 10.09
C SER A 101 -25.26 -6.47 10.74
N SER A 102 -25.30 -6.35 12.05
CA SER A 102 -26.55 -6.11 12.81
C SER A 102 -27.10 -4.69 12.60
N ASP A 103 -26.25 -3.74 12.22
CA ASP A 103 -26.62 -2.35 11.87
C ASP A 103 -25.95 -1.89 10.57
N PRO A 104 -26.44 -2.33 9.39
CA PRO A 104 -25.88 -1.93 8.11
C PRO A 104 -25.96 -0.41 7.88
N SER A 105 -27.03 0.24 8.34
CA SER A 105 -27.24 1.67 8.14
C SER A 105 -26.25 2.52 8.94
N GLY A 106 -25.95 2.12 10.18
CA GLY A 106 -24.95 2.78 11.01
C GLY A 106 -23.54 2.63 10.43
N VAL A 107 -23.17 1.43 9.99
CA VAL A 107 -21.86 1.19 9.34
C VAL A 107 -21.74 2.00 8.05
N ALA A 108 -22.77 2.05 7.21
CA ALA A 108 -22.74 2.86 5.99
C ALA A 108 -22.62 4.36 6.31
N ALA A 109 -23.35 4.85 7.31
CA ALA A 109 -23.26 6.23 7.76
C ALA A 109 -21.85 6.55 8.28
N GLU A 110 -21.23 5.67 9.05
CA GLU A 110 -19.86 5.81 9.54
C GLU A 110 -18.84 5.86 8.40
N LEU A 111 -18.92 4.94 7.43
CA LEU A 111 -18.04 4.91 6.26
C LEU A 111 -18.15 6.14 5.36
N ALA A 112 -19.26 6.86 5.41
CA ALA A 112 -19.47 8.10 4.67
C ALA A 112 -19.02 9.36 5.43
N THR A 113 -18.46 9.25 6.64
CA THR A 113 -18.03 10.42 7.44
C THR A 113 -16.73 11.04 6.98
N GLY A 114 -15.90 10.31 6.24
CA GLY A 114 -14.58 10.77 5.80
C GLY A 114 -13.81 9.73 5.02
N PRO A 115 -12.52 9.97 4.78
CA PRO A 115 -11.67 9.02 4.09
C PRO A 115 -11.51 7.71 4.89
N SER A 116 -11.60 6.60 4.22
CA SER A 116 -11.34 5.24 4.72
C SER A 116 -10.17 4.60 3.96
N VAL A 117 -9.57 3.52 4.49
CA VAL A 117 -8.49 2.81 3.81
C VAL A 117 -8.96 1.42 3.41
N GLY A 118 -9.16 1.20 2.12
CA GLY A 118 -9.44 -0.11 1.55
C GLY A 118 -8.16 -0.88 1.31
N VAL A 119 -8.13 -2.12 1.76
CA VAL A 119 -7.03 -3.07 1.60
C VAL A 119 -7.57 -4.35 0.95
N ALA A 120 -7.12 -4.64 -0.26
CA ALA A 120 -7.38 -5.93 -0.90
C ALA A 120 -6.33 -6.93 -0.42
N LEU A 121 -6.78 -7.97 0.25
CA LEU A 121 -5.96 -9.02 0.83
C LEU A 121 -6.15 -10.32 0.07
N VAL A 122 -5.08 -11.08 -0.10
CA VAL A 122 -5.09 -12.40 -0.74
C VAL A 122 -4.51 -13.43 0.21
N GLY A 123 -5.22 -14.52 0.41
CA GLY A 123 -4.80 -15.59 1.31
C GLY A 123 -5.64 -16.85 1.14
N ASP A 124 -5.31 -17.87 1.90
CA ASP A 124 -6.06 -19.12 1.91
C ASP A 124 -7.39 -18.91 2.66
N ASN A 125 -8.51 -19.25 1.99
CA ASN A 125 -9.86 -19.01 2.52
C ASN A 125 -10.00 -17.57 3.07
N ALA A 126 -9.61 -16.58 2.28
CA ALA A 126 -9.30 -15.23 2.72
C ALA A 126 -10.44 -14.57 3.50
N VAL A 127 -11.69 -14.77 3.08
CA VAL A 127 -12.84 -14.14 3.75
C VAL A 127 -13.00 -14.64 5.18
N ASP A 128 -13.12 -15.96 5.36
CA ASP A 128 -13.34 -16.53 6.70
C ASP A 128 -12.11 -16.37 7.61
N SER A 129 -10.90 -16.53 7.01
CA SER A 129 -9.65 -16.36 7.75
C SER A 129 -9.47 -14.92 8.21
N PHE A 130 -9.82 -13.92 7.38
CA PHE A 130 -9.72 -12.51 7.77
C PHE A 130 -10.82 -12.13 8.78
N LYS A 131 -12.06 -12.60 8.63
CA LYS A 131 -13.12 -12.41 9.65
C LYS A 131 -12.68 -12.93 11.02
N ARG A 132 -12.10 -14.13 11.05
CA ARG A 132 -11.57 -14.70 12.30
C ARG A 132 -10.47 -13.81 12.89
N LEU A 133 -9.55 -13.30 12.06
CA LEU A 133 -8.50 -12.37 12.50
C LEU A 133 -9.11 -11.09 13.11
N VAL A 134 -10.15 -10.54 12.46
CA VAL A 134 -10.88 -9.37 12.98
C VAL A 134 -11.47 -9.65 14.34
N GLU A 135 -12.18 -10.76 14.51
CA GLU A 135 -12.85 -11.13 15.75
C GLU A 135 -11.88 -11.48 16.89
N THR A 136 -10.79 -12.17 16.58
CA THR A 136 -9.88 -12.73 17.61
C THR A 136 -8.70 -11.82 17.94
N GLU A 137 -8.26 -10.95 17.03
CA GLU A 137 -7.09 -10.09 17.25
C GLU A 137 -7.43 -8.59 17.10
N LEU A 138 -8.04 -8.18 15.96
CA LEU A 138 -8.19 -6.75 15.67
C LEU A 138 -9.21 -6.08 16.60
N VAL A 139 -10.40 -6.61 16.74
CA VAL A 139 -11.44 -6.02 17.60
C VAL A 139 -10.98 -5.98 19.07
N PRO A 140 -10.43 -7.05 19.67
CA PRO A 140 -9.92 -7.00 21.04
C PRO A 140 -8.78 -5.99 21.25
N ALA A 141 -7.90 -5.78 20.25
CA ALA A 141 -6.74 -4.92 20.38
C ALA A 141 -6.99 -3.47 19.96
N LEU A 142 -7.83 -3.23 18.94
CA LEU A 142 -7.99 -1.94 18.27
C LEU A 142 -9.44 -1.41 18.30
N GLY A 143 -10.39 -2.19 18.80
CA GLY A 143 -11.82 -1.88 18.73
C GLY A 143 -12.43 -2.14 17.35
N ASP A 144 -13.66 -1.71 17.15
CA ASP A 144 -14.40 -1.88 15.88
C ASP A 144 -13.92 -0.87 14.82
N CYS A 145 -12.70 -1.08 14.34
CA CYS A 145 -12.01 -0.17 13.41
C CYS A 145 -12.06 -0.59 11.95
N VAL A 146 -12.58 -1.79 11.64
CA VAL A 146 -12.60 -2.32 10.27
C VAL A 146 -13.97 -2.87 9.89
N TRP A 147 -14.28 -2.78 8.63
CA TRP A 147 -15.32 -3.54 7.96
C TRP A 147 -14.66 -4.51 6.96
N CYS A 148 -15.21 -5.69 6.76
CA CYS A 148 -14.73 -6.65 5.76
C CYS A 148 -15.87 -7.32 5.00
N ALA A 149 -15.57 -7.83 3.81
CA ALA A 149 -16.53 -8.55 2.97
C ALA A 149 -16.98 -9.87 3.62
N ASP A 150 -18.22 -10.25 3.38
CA ASP A 150 -18.88 -11.40 4.03
C ASP A 150 -18.75 -12.71 3.25
N SER A 151 -18.53 -12.65 1.95
CA SER A 151 -18.36 -13.82 1.08
C SER A 151 -17.36 -13.56 -0.04
N ALA A 152 -16.77 -14.61 -0.60
CA ALA A 152 -15.81 -14.50 -1.68
C ALA A 152 -16.42 -13.89 -2.96
N ALA A 153 -17.65 -14.28 -3.31
CA ALA A 153 -18.36 -13.73 -4.47
C ALA A 153 -18.63 -12.23 -4.32
N ASP A 154 -18.89 -11.77 -3.10
CA ASP A 154 -19.16 -10.37 -2.78
C ASP A 154 -17.85 -9.56 -2.67
N ALA A 155 -16.78 -10.17 -2.18
CA ALA A 155 -15.48 -9.54 -1.99
C ALA A 155 -14.90 -8.95 -3.28
N ASP A 156 -14.94 -9.68 -4.40
CA ASP A 156 -14.39 -9.22 -5.68
C ASP A 156 -15.19 -8.03 -6.25
N ALA A 157 -16.52 -8.09 -6.17
CA ALA A 157 -17.39 -6.99 -6.62
C ALA A 157 -17.16 -5.73 -5.78
N LYS A 158 -17.12 -5.88 -4.46
CA LYS A 158 -16.91 -4.77 -3.51
C LYS A 158 -15.47 -4.20 -3.61
N THR A 159 -14.48 -5.07 -3.79
CA THR A 159 -13.10 -4.64 -4.06
C THR A 159 -13.05 -3.78 -5.32
N SER A 160 -13.64 -4.26 -6.42
CA SER A 160 -13.68 -3.52 -7.68
C SER A 160 -14.37 -2.17 -7.52
N ALA A 161 -15.52 -2.13 -6.84
CA ALA A 161 -16.28 -0.90 -6.58
C ALA A 161 -15.50 0.10 -5.72
N TYR A 162 -14.85 -0.36 -4.65
CA TYR A 162 -14.07 0.49 -3.76
C TYR A 162 -12.84 1.08 -4.50
N PHE A 163 -12.08 0.24 -5.18
CA PHE A 163 -10.86 0.66 -5.88
C PHE A 163 -11.12 1.47 -7.17
N ALA A 164 -12.35 1.50 -7.68
CA ALA A 164 -12.77 2.42 -8.74
C ALA A 164 -12.93 3.87 -8.26
N LYS A 165 -13.04 4.11 -6.94
CA LYS A 165 -13.16 5.47 -6.39
C LYS A 165 -11.84 6.22 -6.53
N PRO A 166 -11.88 7.55 -6.73
CA PRO A 166 -10.67 8.36 -6.72
C PRO A 166 -9.97 8.27 -5.35
N ALA A 167 -8.65 8.28 -5.35
CA ALA A 167 -7.91 8.32 -4.10
C ALA A 167 -8.11 9.67 -3.40
N SER A 168 -8.24 9.62 -2.09
CA SER A 168 -8.23 10.83 -1.25
C SER A 168 -6.83 11.42 -1.22
N SER A 169 -6.72 12.74 -1.26
CA SER A 169 -5.48 13.48 -1.11
C SER A 169 -5.78 14.91 -0.65
N ARG A 170 -4.90 15.50 0.13
CA ARG A 170 -4.99 16.88 0.62
C ARG A 170 -4.26 17.86 -0.30
N LEU A 171 -3.12 17.45 -0.85
CA LEU A 171 -2.24 18.15 -1.81
C LEU A 171 -1.64 19.47 -1.33
N SER A 172 -1.84 19.88 -0.11
CA SER A 172 -1.28 21.10 0.43
C SER A 172 -0.68 20.85 1.81
N ASN A 173 0.51 21.40 2.03
CA ASN A 173 1.29 21.19 3.25
C ASN A 173 1.49 19.70 3.56
N THR A 174 1.90 18.95 2.55
CA THR A 174 2.08 17.50 2.57
C THR A 174 3.46 17.10 2.06
N SER A 175 3.83 15.86 2.32
CA SER A 175 5.03 15.22 1.79
C SER A 175 4.70 13.82 1.31
N LEU A 176 5.47 13.29 0.38
CA LEU A 176 5.32 11.94 -0.13
C LEU A 176 6.20 10.96 0.62
N ALA A 177 5.63 9.81 0.98
CA ALA A 177 6.38 8.61 1.38
C ALA A 177 5.99 7.44 0.48
N ILE A 178 6.96 6.74 -0.12
CA ILE A 178 6.71 5.54 -0.92
C ILE A 178 7.30 4.34 -0.20
N VAL A 179 6.47 3.39 0.19
CA VAL A 179 6.94 2.08 0.64
C VAL A 179 7.34 1.28 -0.60
N LYS A 180 8.65 1.09 -0.78
CA LYS A 180 9.24 0.49 -1.99
C LYS A 180 8.84 -0.97 -2.17
N PRO A 181 8.89 -1.51 -3.40
CA PRO A 181 8.56 -2.90 -3.68
C PRO A 181 9.26 -3.92 -2.78
N SER A 182 10.56 -3.73 -2.51
CA SER A 182 11.34 -4.61 -1.62
C SER A 182 10.87 -4.60 -0.17
N ALA A 183 10.12 -3.57 0.27
CA ALA A 183 9.63 -3.42 1.64
C ALA A 183 8.14 -3.72 1.80
N ILE A 184 7.42 -4.08 0.72
CA ILE A 184 5.97 -4.35 0.76
C ILE A 184 5.61 -5.45 1.77
N ALA A 185 6.47 -6.42 1.99
CA ALA A 185 6.26 -7.44 3.03
C ALA A 185 6.19 -6.86 4.46
N ASN A 186 6.70 -5.65 4.67
CA ASN A 186 6.67 -4.91 5.93
C ASN A 186 5.76 -3.67 5.86
N LEU A 187 4.84 -3.61 4.90
CA LEU A 187 4.02 -2.42 4.63
C LEU A 187 3.37 -1.88 5.89
N GLY A 188 2.67 -2.74 6.64
CA GLY A 188 1.99 -2.33 7.87
C GLY A 188 2.93 -1.72 8.89
N LEU A 189 4.09 -2.32 9.11
CA LEU A 189 5.11 -1.81 10.05
C LEU A 189 5.72 -0.47 9.61
N VAL A 190 5.91 -0.29 8.29
CA VAL A 190 6.43 0.99 7.75
C VAL A 190 5.38 2.09 7.89
N MET A 191 4.10 1.79 7.60
CA MET A 191 2.99 2.74 7.78
C MET A 191 2.86 3.15 9.26
N ASP A 192 2.91 2.19 10.20
CA ASP A 192 2.88 2.48 11.63
C ASP A 192 4.06 3.35 12.05
N ALA A 193 5.27 3.04 11.59
CA ALA A 193 6.46 3.81 11.94
C ALA A 193 6.37 5.28 11.47
N VAL A 194 5.71 5.55 10.34
CA VAL A 194 5.44 6.90 9.84
C VAL A 194 4.38 7.59 10.72
N CYS A 195 3.28 6.90 11.04
CA CYS A 195 2.24 7.46 11.92
C CYS A 195 2.76 7.72 13.33
N ASP A 196 3.53 6.79 13.91
CA ASP A 196 4.14 6.92 15.25
C ASP A 196 5.17 8.07 15.32
N ALA A 197 5.74 8.47 14.18
CA ALA A 197 6.61 9.63 14.07
C ALA A 197 5.84 10.97 14.03
N GLY A 198 4.51 10.96 14.22
CA GLY A 198 3.66 12.15 14.31
C GLY A 198 3.12 12.64 12.96
N PHE A 199 2.96 11.73 12.00
CA PHE A 199 2.34 12.05 10.71
C PHE A 199 0.95 11.46 10.61
N ALA A 200 0.02 12.25 10.08
CA ALA A 200 -1.30 11.80 9.65
C ALA A 200 -1.24 11.44 8.16
N MET A 201 -1.74 10.28 7.80
CA MET A 201 -1.91 9.87 6.42
C MET A 201 -3.14 10.56 5.84
N THR A 202 -2.95 11.35 4.79
CA THR A 202 -4.00 12.10 4.09
C THR A 202 -4.35 11.51 2.74
N GLY A 203 -3.50 10.61 2.23
CA GLY A 203 -3.70 9.83 1.02
C GLY A 203 -2.87 8.56 1.05
N ALA A 204 -3.38 7.49 0.44
CA ALA A 204 -2.63 6.26 0.20
C ALA A 204 -3.15 5.56 -1.06
N ALA A 205 -2.26 5.05 -1.89
CA ALA A 205 -2.62 4.22 -3.02
C ALA A 205 -1.47 3.31 -3.45
N SER A 206 -1.83 2.12 -3.95
CA SER A 206 -0.89 1.22 -4.60
C SER A 206 -0.66 1.63 -6.04
N PHE A 207 0.60 1.59 -6.46
CA PHE A 207 1.03 1.88 -7.82
C PHE A 207 1.95 0.78 -8.36
N THR A 208 2.04 0.76 -9.67
CA THR A 208 3.03 0.01 -10.42
C THR A 208 3.49 0.93 -11.54
N LEU A 209 4.73 1.35 -11.55
CA LEU A 209 5.27 2.22 -12.60
C LEU A 209 5.91 1.41 -13.71
N ASP A 210 5.79 1.89 -14.92
CA ASP A 210 6.67 1.47 -15.99
C ASP A 210 8.03 2.20 -15.88
N ARG A 211 8.96 1.86 -16.79
CA ARG A 211 10.30 2.45 -16.74
C ARG A 211 10.33 3.94 -17.12
N VAL A 212 9.37 4.38 -17.92
CA VAL A 212 9.30 5.78 -18.37
C VAL A 212 8.89 6.66 -17.19
N ASP A 213 7.78 6.30 -16.54
CA ASP A 213 7.28 7.02 -15.38
C ASP A 213 8.27 6.99 -14.20
N ALA A 214 8.94 5.84 -13.99
CA ALA A 214 9.94 5.73 -12.92
C ALA A 214 11.20 6.59 -13.21
N VAL A 215 11.62 6.71 -14.46
CA VAL A 215 12.73 7.60 -14.87
C VAL A 215 12.31 9.06 -14.72
N GLU A 216 11.07 9.41 -15.09
CA GLU A 216 10.54 10.76 -14.92
C GLU A 216 10.49 11.16 -13.44
N PHE A 217 9.89 10.32 -12.60
CA PHE A 217 9.80 10.59 -11.16
C PHE A 217 11.19 10.73 -10.49
N LEU A 218 12.16 9.92 -10.91
CA LEU A 218 13.52 9.93 -10.34
C LEU A 218 14.48 10.84 -11.09
N GLU A 219 14.02 11.69 -12.02
CA GLU A 219 14.89 12.48 -12.90
C GLU A 219 15.89 13.38 -12.14
N VAL A 220 15.49 13.90 -10.98
CA VAL A 220 16.34 14.74 -10.10
C VAL A 220 17.63 14.03 -9.66
N TYR A 221 17.63 12.70 -9.61
CA TYR A 221 18.80 11.88 -9.23
C TYR A 221 19.69 11.52 -10.42
N LYS A 222 19.22 11.74 -11.65
CA LYS A 222 19.92 11.34 -12.86
C LYS A 222 21.24 12.13 -13.04
N GLY A 223 22.34 11.40 -13.09
CA GLY A 223 23.66 12.00 -13.18
C GLY A 223 24.21 12.57 -11.86
N VAL A 224 23.43 12.51 -10.77
CA VAL A 224 23.82 12.96 -9.44
C VAL A 224 24.17 11.76 -8.55
N VAL A 225 23.34 10.72 -8.60
CA VAL A 225 23.49 9.53 -7.77
C VAL A 225 23.96 8.34 -8.63
N PRO A 226 25.07 7.67 -8.28
CA PRO A 226 25.55 6.50 -9.03
C PRO A 226 24.53 5.37 -9.15
N GLU A 227 23.68 5.21 -8.14
CA GLU A 227 22.68 4.15 -8.04
C GLU A 227 21.40 4.43 -8.86
N PHE A 228 21.31 5.51 -9.61
CA PHE A 228 20.11 5.92 -10.36
C PHE A 228 19.44 4.78 -11.14
N ALA A 229 20.23 4.04 -11.94
CA ALA A 229 19.70 2.92 -12.72
C ALA A 229 19.08 1.82 -11.84
N ALA A 230 19.72 1.50 -10.72
CA ALA A 230 19.23 0.52 -9.75
C ALA A 230 18.00 1.03 -8.99
N MET A 231 17.88 2.34 -8.73
CA MET A 231 16.69 2.95 -8.14
C MET A 231 15.48 2.83 -9.06
N VAL A 232 15.67 3.04 -10.37
CA VAL A 232 14.63 2.83 -11.39
C VAL A 232 14.23 1.34 -11.43
N ASP A 233 15.20 0.43 -11.44
CA ASP A 233 14.94 -1.02 -11.46
C ASP A 233 14.19 -1.48 -10.20
N GLU A 234 14.52 -0.93 -9.02
CA GLU A 234 13.82 -1.21 -7.77
C GLU A 234 12.37 -0.72 -7.84
N LEU A 235 12.13 0.53 -8.25
CA LEU A 235 10.79 1.11 -8.26
C LEU A 235 9.86 0.44 -9.29
N THR A 236 10.43 -0.14 -10.35
CA THR A 236 9.70 -0.90 -11.38
C THR A 236 9.66 -2.41 -11.12
N SER A 237 10.25 -2.89 -10.02
CA SER A 237 10.34 -4.34 -9.74
C SER A 237 9.02 -4.97 -9.32
N GLY A 238 8.07 -4.18 -8.84
CA GLY A 238 6.77 -4.64 -8.37
C GLY A 238 5.86 -3.51 -7.93
N ALA A 239 4.73 -3.88 -7.34
CA ALA A 239 3.82 -2.91 -6.74
C ALA A 239 4.44 -2.27 -5.49
N PHE A 240 4.12 -1.01 -5.28
CA PHE A 240 4.50 -0.24 -4.09
C PHE A 240 3.31 0.59 -3.60
N VAL A 241 3.43 1.18 -2.42
CA VAL A 241 2.39 2.06 -1.86
C VAL A 241 2.96 3.46 -1.69
N ALA A 242 2.33 4.44 -2.36
CA ALA A 242 2.56 5.85 -2.11
C ALA A 242 1.60 6.34 -1.02
N MET A 243 2.12 7.11 -0.08
CA MET A 243 1.39 7.76 0.99
C MET A 243 1.63 9.25 0.93
N GLU A 244 0.56 10.02 0.92
CA GLU A 244 0.59 11.44 1.22
C GLU A 244 0.46 11.60 2.73
N VAL A 245 1.37 12.34 3.34
CA VAL A 245 1.39 12.56 4.80
C VAL A 245 1.47 14.05 5.13
N ALA A 246 0.80 14.42 6.22
CA ALA A 246 0.84 15.76 6.81
C ALA A 246 1.26 15.64 8.28
N ARG A 247 1.64 16.75 8.91
CA ARG A 247 1.84 16.76 10.37
C ARG A 247 0.51 16.54 11.07
N SER A 248 0.50 15.68 12.07
CA SER A 248 -0.68 15.50 12.93
C SER A 248 -0.95 16.78 13.73
N GLU A 249 -2.21 17.19 13.83
CA GLU A 249 -2.62 18.37 14.58
C GLU A 249 -2.37 18.20 16.10
N ASP A 250 -2.42 16.96 16.60
CA ASP A 250 -2.18 16.60 17.99
C ASP A 250 -0.69 16.44 18.36
N GLY A 251 0.19 16.49 17.38
CA GLY A 251 1.65 16.39 17.58
C GLY A 251 2.19 17.69 18.19
N GLY A 252 2.13 17.78 19.50
CA GLY A 252 2.54 18.92 20.30
C GLY A 252 3.88 19.51 19.88
N SER A 253 3.94 20.82 19.84
CA SER A 253 5.01 21.70 19.39
C SER A 253 5.33 21.57 17.90
N GLY A 254 4.82 22.52 17.11
CA GLY A 254 5.34 22.81 15.79
C GLY A 254 6.84 23.02 15.87
N GLY A 255 7.64 21.98 15.60
CA GLY A 255 9.05 22.18 15.32
C GLY A 255 9.15 23.17 14.16
N GLU A 256 10.18 23.99 14.15
CA GLU A 256 10.46 24.96 13.07
C GLU A 256 10.62 24.29 11.70
N ASN A 257 10.70 22.94 11.67
CA ASN A 257 10.88 22.12 10.48
C ASN A 257 9.53 21.86 9.78
N GLY A 258 9.49 22.05 8.47
CA GLY A 258 8.36 21.70 7.61
C GLY A 258 8.06 20.19 7.62
N VAL A 259 6.94 19.81 6.97
CA VAL A 259 6.52 18.40 6.89
C VAL A 259 7.57 17.52 6.20
N VAL A 260 8.24 18.04 5.18
CA VAL A 260 9.25 17.33 4.39
C VAL A 260 10.49 17.00 5.23
N GLU A 261 11.07 18.01 5.90
CA GLU A 261 12.27 17.83 6.74
C GLU A 261 11.98 16.85 7.88
N ALA A 262 10.83 16.99 8.52
CA ALA A 262 10.44 16.10 9.60
C ALA A 262 10.26 14.65 9.12
N LEU A 263 9.66 14.44 7.93
CA LEU A 263 9.51 13.10 7.35
C LEU A 263 10.88 12.50 6.99
N ARG A 264 11.78 13.29 6.41
CA ARG A 264 13.17 12.86 6.14
C ARG A 264 13.90 12.43 7.42
N GLU A 265 13.68 13.16 8.50
CA GLU A 265 14.20 12.80 9.81
C GLU A 265 13.69 11.45 10.30
N ALA A 266 12.38 11.22 10.20
CA ALA A 266 11.75 9.96 10.57
C ALA A 266 12.21 8.79 9.67
N CYS A 267 12.38 9.04 8.38
CA CYS A 267 12.89 8.04 7.44
C CYS A 267 14.36 7.70 7.67
N GLY A 268 15.18 8.68 8.11
CA GLY A 268 16.61 8.53 8.37
C GLY A 268 17.48 8.59 7.11
N PRO A 269 18.81 8.48 7.26
CA PRO A 269 19.76 8.48 6.16
C PRO A 269 19.43 7.47 5.07
N ALA A 270 19.75 7.81 3.80
CA ALA A 270 19.46 6.95 2.64
C ALA A 270 20.19 5.60 2.71
N ASP A 271 21.36 5.56 3.31
CA ASP A 271 22.11 4.34 3.60
C ASP A 271 21.64 3.72 4.93
N PRO A 272 21.01 2.52 4.91
CA PRO A 272 20.52 1.86 6.12
C PRO A 272 21.63 1.51 7.12
N GLU A 273 22.86 1.28 6.69
CA GLU A 273 23.98 1.02 7.58
C GLU A 273 24.32 2.27 8.40
N ILE A 274 24.36 3.42 7.73
CA ILE A 274 24.54 4.73 8.39
C ILE A 274 23.32 5.03 9.28
N ALA A 275 22.10 4.75 8.80
CA ALA A 275 20.88 4.97 9.56
C ALA A 275 20.86 4.17 10.87
N ARG A 276 21.31 2.92 10.89
CA ARG A 276 21.41 2.08 12.10
C ARG A 276 22.35 2.66 13.15
N VAL A 277 23.39 3.36 12.72
CA VAL A 277 24.36 4.00 13.64
C VAL A 277 23.83 5.34 14.14
N LEU A 278 23.34 6.20 13.23
CA LEU A 278 23.00 7.59 13.56
C LEU A 278 21.56 7.75 14.06
N ARG A 279 20.61 6.96 13.53
CA ARG A 279 19.17 7.06 13.79
C ARG A 279 18.54 5.67 13.83
N PRO A 280 18.84 4.83 14.83
CA PRO A 280 18.43 3.41 14.88
C PRO A 280 16.92 3.19 14.92
N GLN A 281 16.14 4.22 15.28
CA GLN A 281 14.67 4.15 15.31
C GLN A 281 14.01 4.57 13.98
N SER A 282 14.78 5.08 13.02
CA SER A 282 14.26 5.52 11.71
C SER A 282 13.77 4.33 10.86
N VAL A 283 12.89 4.63 9.90
CA VAL A 283 12.30 3.62 9.01
C VAL A 283 13.37 2.85 8.23
N ARG A 284 14.35 3.57 7.66
CA ARG A 284 15.43 2.96 6.87
C ARG A 284 16.37 2.12 7.73
N ALA A 285 16.60 2.49 8.98
CA ALA A 285 17.39 1.68 9.91
C ALA A 285 16.72 0.33 10.21
N LYS A 286 15.39 0.33 10.39
CA LYS A 286 14.61 -0.85 10.75
C LYS A 286 14.34 -1.77 9.57
N PHE A 287 14.00 -1.22 8.41
CA PHE A 287 13.44 -1.96 7.28
C PHE A 287 14.29 -1.92 6.00
N GLY A 288 15.31 -1.04 5.94
CA GLY A 288 16.19 -0.95 4.79
C GLY A 288 17.19 -2.10 4.70
N PHE A 289 17.48 -2.54 3.48
CA PHE A 289 18.46 -3.58 3.21
C PHE A 289 19.81 -2.99 2.73
N ASP A 290 19.77 -2.13 1.71
CA ASP A 290 20.92 -1.42 1.13
C ASP A 290 20.50 -0.01 0.66
N LYS A 291 21.41 0.74 0.03
CA LYS A 291 21.16 2.12 -0.42
C LYS A 291 20.02 2.25 -1.43
N VAL A 292 19.76 1.21 -2.21
CA VAL A 292 18.69 1.15 -3.22
C VAL A 292 17.41 0.63 -2.60
N ARG A 293 17.49 -0.54 -1.95
CA ARG A 293 16.40 -1.20 -1.24
C ARG A 293 16.35 -0.71 0.21
N ASN A 294 16.20 0.60 0.38
CA ASN A 294 16.24 1.26 1.69
C ASN A 294 14.85 1.48 2.31
N ALA A 295 13.90 0.63 1.93
CA ALA A 295 12.51 0.53 2.39
C ALA A 295 11.60 1.66 1.93
N VAL A 296 11.99 2.92 2.05
CA VAL A 296 11.11 4.06 1.80
C VAL A 296 11.82 5.15 0.98
N HIS A 297 11.13 5.69 -0.03
CA HIS A 297 11.42 7.01 -0.55
C HIS A 297 10.64 8.03 0.27
N CYS A 298 11.20 9.19 0.50
CA CYS A 298 10.51 10.36 1.03
C CYS A 298 11.00 11.59 0.26
N THR A 299 10.14 12.57 0.08
CA THR A 299 10.48 13.84 -0.61
C THR A 299 11.75 14.45 -0.01
N ASP A 300 12.66 14.92 -0.86
CA ASP A 300 13.97 15.43 -0.43
C ASP A 300 13.95 16.93 -0.12
N LEU A 301 13.24 17.72 -0.88
CA LEU A 301 13.22 19.19 -0.76
C LEU A 301 11.82 19.70 -0.39
N PRO A 302 11.71 20.72 0.44
CA PRO A 302 10.41 21.27 0.84
C PRO A 302 9.51 21.70 -0.33
N GLU A 303 10.11 22.26 -1.38
CA GLU A 303 9.43 22.69 -2.59
C GLU A 303 8.84 21.55 -3.42
N ASP A 304 9.37 20.33 -3.28
CA ASP A 304 8.94 19.15 -4.03
C ASP A 304 7.80 18.39 -3.33
N GLY A 305 7.51 18.68 -2.07
CA GLY A 305 6.51 17.95 -1.28
C GLY A 305 5.14 17.87 -1.95
N GLU A 306 4.61 19.01 -2.36
CA GLU A 306 3.33 19.11 -3.06
C GLU A 306 3.42 18.61 -4.51
N LEU A 307 4.56 18.79 -5.18
CA LEU A 307 4.77 18.34 -6.55
C LEU A 307 4.75 16.81 -6.64
N GLU A 308 5.49 16.12 -5.76
CA GLU A 308 5.53 14.66 -5.73
C GLU A 308 4.17 14.06 -5.33
N THR A 309 3.46 14.65 -4.34
CA THR A 309 2.11 14.19 -4.00
C THR A 309 1.13 14.41 -5.14
N HIS A 310 1.21 15.54 -5.85
CA HIS A 310 0.39 15.80 -7.02
C HIS A 310 0.67 14.81 -8.16
N TYR A 311 1.93 14.44 -8.37
CA TYR A 311 2.31 13.45 -9.38
C TYR A 311 1.59 12.12 -9.17
N PHE A 312 1.63 11.56 -7.94
CA PHE A 312 1.01 10.27 -7.65
C PHE A 312 -0.51 10.34 -7.51
N PHE A 313 -1.04 11.38 -6.87
CA PHE A 313 -2.46 11.43 -6.52
C PHE A 313 -3.35 12.19 -7.51
N LYS A 314 -2.78 12.79 -8.54
CA LYS A 314 -3.52 13.45 -9.64
C LYS A 314 -3.06 12.97 -11.00
N ILE A 315 -1.76 13.11 -11.34
CA ILE A 315 -1.28 12.84 -12.71
C ILE A 315 -1.38 11.35 -13.04
N LEU A 316 -0.82 10.48 -12.19
CA LEU A 316 -0.83 9.03 -12.44
C LEU A 316 -2.20 8.34 -12.19
N GLN A 317 -3.19 9.06 -11.68
CA GLN A 317 -4.55 8.54 -11.48
C GLN A 317 -5.56 9.08 -12.50
N ALA A 318 -5.17 10.02 -13.35
CA ALA A 318 -5.97 10.54 -14.45
C ALA A 318 -6.01 9.55 -15.61
#